data_71dd351bb3a7e373766b2a1313bf48d5
#
_entry.id   71dd351bb3a7e373766b2a1313bf48d5
#
_cell.length_a   1.000
_cell.length_b   1.000
_cell.length_c   1.000
_cell.angle_alpha   90.00
_cell.angle_beta   90.00
_cell.angle_gamma   90.00
#
_symmetry.space_group_name_H-M   'P 1'
#
loop_
_entity.id
_entity.type
_entity.pdbx_description
1 polymer ?
#
loop_
_entity_poly.entity_id
_entity_poly.type
_entity_poly.pdbx_seq_one_letter_code
_entity_poly.pdbx_strand_id
1 'polypeptide(L)'
;MSRAGGRRGGRPSVVAIGGGHGTAVTLKAARRYAGVLTGVVSVADDGGSSGRLRELLNIVALGDLRKCLVAVADEDSALADAFERRYDEGELAGHALGNLILAGLIDATGDLVLGVAEAARLLGARGDVLPATSELVVLKAESGRSTVNGQVAVKGTTDIQQVFLVPGDALPPPLALERIARADQIVIGPGSLFTSVLAAVAVGGIAEAVASSKAQVVYVCNLHPEVPETEGFDVSDHLAALARHNVSVDLVLCDSIRGMNIGTTGVPVHDVPLTGENALVHSPAKLAQALSGLLA
;
A
#
# COMPACT_ATOMS: atom_id res chain seq x y z
N MET A 1 17.28 -16.13 -15.03
CA MET A 1 18.64 -15.74 -14.56
C MET A 1 18.50 -15.21 -13.15
N SER A 2 19.05 -15.90 -12.16
CA SER A 2 18.95 -15.55 -10.73
C SER A 2 19.69 -14.23 -10.46
N ARG A 3 19.01 -13.23 -9.86
CA ARG A 3 19.55 -11.92 -9.49
C ARG A 3 20.30 -11.94 -8.14
N ALA A 4 21.18 -12.90 -7.92
CA ALA A 4 21.97 -12.97 -6.70
C ALA A 4 23.07 -11.90 -6.70
N GLY A 5 22.76 -10.70 -6.22
CA GLY A 5 23.73 -9.64 -5.91
C GLY A 5 24.23 -9.79 -4.48
N GLY A 6 25.54 -9.89 -4.28
CA GLY A 6 26.19 -10.12 -3.00
C GLY A 6 25.84 -9.07 -1.94
N ARG A 7 25.35 -9.53 -0.80
CA ARG A 7 24.96 -8.73 0.37
C ARG A 7 26.16 -8.09 1.07
N ARG A 8 26.07 -6.78 1.30
CA ARG A 8 26.81 -6.10 2.36
C ARG A 8 26.11 -6.45 3.69
N GLY A 9 26.85 -6.81 4.74
CA GLY A 9 26.36 -7.32 6.01
C GLY A 9 25.54 -6.36 6.90
N GLY A 10 24.55 -5.66 6.32
CA GLY A 10 23.61 -4.77 6.98
C GLY A 10 22.17 -5.29 6.85
N ARG A 11 21.26 -4.73 7.64
CA ARG A 11 19.81 -4.99 7.50
C ARG A 11 19.33 -4.50 6.12
N PRO A 12 18.38 -5.20 5.48
CA PRO A 12 17.91 -4.87 4.13
C PRO A 12 17.13 -3.55 4.06
N SER A 13 17.16 -2.92 2.89
CA SER A 13 16.23 -1.85 2.52
C SER A 13 14.96 -2.45 1.93
N VAL A 14 13.82 -2.13 2.54
CA VAL A 14 12.51 -2.67 2.15
C VAL A 14 11.57 -1.55 1.75
N VAL A 15 10.91 -1.70 0.61
CA VAL A 15 9.86 -0.80 0.14
C VAL A 15 8.54 -1.57 0.09
N ALA A 16 7.50 -1.07 0.77
CA ALA A 16 6.13 -1.58 0.69
C ALA A 16 5.28 -0.68 -0.20
N ILE A 17 4.58 -1.24 -1.20
CA ILE A 17 3.75 -0.48 -2.15
C ILE A 17 2.29 -0.93 -2.04
N GLY A 18 1.36 0.03 -1.91
CA GLY A 18 -0.07 -0.24 -1.86
C GLY A 18 -0.85 0.85 -1.13
N GLY A 19 -1.86 0.46 -0.34
CA GLY A 19 -2.69 1.38 0.44
C GLY A 19 -3.36 0.68 1.62
N GLY A 20 -3.99 1.46 2.47
CA GLY A 20 -4.85 0.98 3.54
C GLY A 20 -4.19 0.13 4.61
N HIS A 21 -5.00 -0.76 5.18
CA HIS A 21 -4.59 -1.64 6.27
C HIS A 21 -3.56 -2.70 5.82
N GLY A 22 -3.63 -3.14 4.57
CA GLY A 22 -2.72 -4.15 4.05
C GLY A 22 -1.28 -3.67 4.04
N THR A 23 -1.02 -2.50 3.45
CA THR A 23 0.31 -1.88 3.45
C THR A 23 0.79 -1.55 4.87
N ALA A 24 -0.11 -1.11 5.75
CA ALA A 24 0.21 -0.89 7.18
C ALA A 24 0.68 -2.19 7.86
N VAL A 25 0.05 -3.33 7.57
CA VAL A 25 0.50 -4.64 8.08
C VAL A 25 1.86 -5.03 7.52
N THR A 26 2.11 -4.81 6.23
CA THR A 26 3.42 -5.04 5.61
C THR A 26 4.50 -4.17 6.25
N LEU A 27 4.23 -2.90 6.52
CA LEU A 27 5.16 -2.01 7.20
C LEU A 27 5.44 -2.47 8.64
N LYS A 28 4.42 -2.89 9.40
CA LYS A 28 4.60 -3.50 10.74
C LYS A 28 5.46 -4.76 10.69
N ALA A 29 5.30 -5.58 9.65
CA ALA A 29 6.11 -6.78 9.45
C ALA A 29 7.57 -6.41 9.10
N ALA A 30 7.77 -5.57 8.09
CA ALA A 30 9.09 -5.19 7.60
C ALA A 30 9.91 -4.42 8.65
N ARG A 31 9.30 -3.62 9.52
CA ARG A 31 9.95 -2.93 10.64
C ARG A 31 10.76 -3.88 11.55
N ARG A 32 10.41 -5.17 11.59
CA ARG A 32 11.09 -6.16 12.43
C ARG A 32 12.46 -6.56 11.88
N TYR A 33 12.67 -6.46 10.55
CA TYR A 33 13.91 -6.93 9.91
C TYR A 33 14.60 -5.90 9.01
N ALA A 34 13.89 -4.88 8.53
CA ALA A 34 14.46 -3.84 7.66
C ALA A 34 15.44 -2.92 8.42
N GLY A 35 16.49 -2.47 7.72
CA GLY A 35 17.37 -1.39 8.15
C GLY A 35 16.89 -0.03 7.65
N VAL A 36 16.40 0.00 6.40
CA VAL A 36 15.69 1.13 5.81
C VAL A 36 14.32 0.65 5.40
N LEU A 37 13.27 1.35 5.82
CA LEU A 37 11.88 1.00 5.53
C LEU A 37 11.17 2.17 4.91
N THR A 38 10.48 1.93 3.78
CA THR A 38 9.67 2.95 3.10
C THR A 38 8.33 2.37 2.68
N GLY A 39 7.24 3.08 2.97
CA GLY A 39 5.93 2.83 2.41
C GLY A 39 5.65 3.81 1.26
N VAL A 40 5.27 3.33 0.08
CA VAL A 40 4.74 4.12 -1.04
C VAL A 40 3.24 3.88 -1.11
N VAL A 41 2.46 4.88 -0.78
CA VAL A 41 1.06 4.72 -0.37
C VAL A 41 0.11 5.44 -1.33
N SER A 42 -0.90 4.74 -1.82
CA SER A 42 -1.97 5.31 -2.64
C SER A 42 -2.68 6.47 -1.93
N VAL A 43 -3.03 7.50 -2.68
CA VAL A 43 -3.76 8.69 -2.21
C VAL A 43 -5.06 8.91 -2.99
N ALA A 44 -5.54 7.89 -3.69
CA ALA A 44 -6.71 7.98 -4.56
C ALA A 44 -8.05 7.68 -3.85
N ASP A 45 -8.03 7.47 -2.51
CA ASP A 45 -9.24 7.22 -1.70
C ASP A 45 -10.17 8.45 -1.70
N ASP A 46 -11.46 8.22 -1.96
CA ASP A 46 -12.50 9.26 -1.96
C ASP A 46 -13.61 8.96 -0.94
N GLY A 47 -13.39 7.98 -0.04
CA GLY A 47 -14.35 7.54 0.95
C GLY A 47 -14.21 8.22 2.32
N GLY A 48 -15.29 8.21 3.07
CA GLY A 48 -15.34 8.56 4.50
C GLY A 48 -14.71 9.91 4.86
N SER A 49 -13.85 9.90 5.89
CA SER A 49 -13.13 11.09 6.36
C SER A 49 -12.16 11.65 5.31
N SER A 50 -11.47 10.77 4.58
CA SER A 50 -10.51 11.16 3.54
C SER A 50 -11.18 11.94 2.41
N GLY A 51 -12.30 11.41 1.89
CA GLY A 51 -13.06 12.07 0.82
C GLY A 51 -13.58 13.44 1.23
N ARG A 52 -14.17 13.57 2.45
CA ARG A 52 -14.65 14.86 2.95
C ARG A 52 -13.55 15.90 3.10
N LEU A 53 -12.38 15.54 3.66
CA LEU A 53 -11.26 16.47 3.81
C LEU A 53 -10.66 16.84 2.44
N ARG A 54 -10.60 15.88 1.52
CA ARG A 54 -10.17 16.11 0.15
C ARG A 54 -11.01 17.18 -0.54
N GLU A 55 -12.34 17.10 -0.42
CA GLU A 55 -13.26 18.08 -1.01
C GLU A 55 -13.17 19.46 -0.32
N LEU A 56 -13.11 19.48 1.02
CA LEU A 56 -13.12 20.72 1.80
C LEU A 56 -11.81 21.50 1.69
N LEU A 57 -10.68 20.81 1.67
CA LEU A 57 -9.34 21.42 1.75
C LEU A 57 -8.56 21.35 0.43
N ASN A 58 -9.13 20.70 -0.60
CA ASN A 58 -8.47 20.48 -1.89
C ASN A 58 -7.09 19.79 -1.74
N ILE A 59 -7.02 18.76 -0.91
CA ILE A 59 -5.81 17.96 -0.62
C ILE A 59 -6.04 16.49 -1.03
N VAL A 60 -4.97 15.72 -1.12
CA VAL A 60 -5.06 14.28 -1.37
C VAL A 60 -5.69 13.53 -0.19
N ALA A 61 -6.09 12.29 -0.42
CA ALA A 61 -6.63 11.44 0.64
C ALA A 61 -5.57 11.06 1.69
N LEU A 62 -5.84 11.34 2.95
CA LEU A 62 -4.88 11.17 4.05
C LEU A 62 -5.03 9.87 4.82
N GLY A 63 -6.15 9.15 4.65
CA GLY A 63 -6.50 8.01 5.48
C GLY A 63 -5.49 6.86 5.43
N ASP A 64 -4.99 6.52 4.26
CA ASP A 64 -4.03 5.45 4.08
C ASP A 64 -2.61 5.86 4.51
N LEU A 65 -2.21 7.10 4.25
CA LEU A 65 -0.98 7.69 4.78
C LEU A 65 -0.97 7.65 6.31
N ARG A 66 -2.07 8.06 6.94
CA ARG A 66 -2.25 8.02 8.41
C ARG A 66 -2.06 6.59 8.96
N LYS A 67 -2.73 5.59 8.38
CA LYS A 67 -2.61 4.19 8.82
C LYS A 67 -1.17 3.68 8.68
N CYS A 68 -0.49 4.02 7.60
CA CYS A 68 0.90 3.64 7.38
C CYS A 68 1.85 4.36 8.36
N LEU A 69 1.62 5.62 8.67
CA LEU A 69 2.38 6.37 9.69
C LEU A 69 2.25 5.72 11.07
N VAL A 70 1.04 5.37 11.49
CA VAL A 70 0.81 4.65 12.75
C VAL A 70 1.48 3.27 12.74
N ALA A 71 1.52 2.59 11.60
CA ALA A 71 2.17 1.28 11.48
C ALA A 71 3.70 1.33 11.71
N VAL A 72 4.33 2.46 11.41
CA VAL A 72 5.78 2.67 11.62
C VAL A 72 6.10 3.52 12.84
N ALA A 73 5.09 4.03 13.54
CA ALA A 73 5.22 4.82 14.76
C ALA A 73 5.87 4.04 15.91
N ASP A 74 6.32 4.70 16.94
CA ASP A 74 6.78 4.04 18.15
C ASP A 74 5.63 3.28 18.84
N GLU A 75 5.89 2.09 19.37
CA GLU A 75 4.85 1.15 19.83
C GLU A 75 4.05 1.70 21.03
N ASP A 76 4.70 2.50 21.90
CA ASP A 76 4.08 3.07 23.10
C ASP A 76 3.67 4.55 22.91
N SER A 77 3.43 4.98 21.67
CA SER A 77 3.12 6.37 21.37
C SER A 77 1.65 6.69 21.62
N ALA A 78 1.34 7.42 22.68
CA ALA A 78 0.00 7.99 22.91
C ALA A 78 -0.48 8.85 21.73
N LEU A 79 0.46 9.44 20.97
CA LEU A 79 0.14 10.19 19.76
C LEU A 79 -0.34 9.25 18.63
N ALA A 80 0.25 8.04 18.52
CA ALA A 80 -0.22 7.04 17.56
C ALA A 80 -1.65 6.59 17.86
N ASP A 81 -1.99 6.40 19.14
CA ASP A 81 -3.37 6.10 19.57
C ASP A 81 -4.30 7.26 19.23
N ALA A 82 -3.85 8.50 19.44
CA ALA A 82 -4.62 9.68 19.07
C ALA A 82 -4.84 9.78 17.55
N PHE A 83 -3.85 9.39 16.72
CA PHE A 83 -4.02 9.33 15.26
C PHE A 83 -5.11 8.34 14.82
N GLU A 84 -5.30 7.25 15.55
CA GLU A 84 -6.36 6.27 15.27
C GLU A 84 -7.73 6.69 15.83
N ARG A 85 -7.80 7.62 16.78
CA ARG A 85 -9.04 8.10 17.36
C ARG A 85 -9.98 8.64 16.28
N ARG A 86 -11.22 8.17 16.29
CA ARG A 86 -12.30 8.66 15.43
C ARG A 86 -13.38 9.32 16.28
N TYR A 87 -13.89 10.44 15.82
CA TYR A 87 -15.00 11.13 16.47
C TYR A 87 -16.32 10.48 16.07
N ASP A 88 -17.19 10.24 17.04
CA ASP A 88 -18.47 9.58 16.84
C ASP A 88 -19.63 10.58 16.78
N GLU A 89 -19.43 11.81 17.30
CA GLU A 89 -20.48 12.84 17.47
C GLU A 89 -20.00 14.23 17.06
N GLY A 90 -20.94 15.15 16.88
CA GLY A 90 -20.72 16.56 16.57
C GLY A 90 -20.27 16.79 15.13
N GLU A 91 -19.75 17.97 14.86
CA GLU A 91 -19.31 18.39 13.51
C GLU A 91 -18.14 17.57 12.99
N LEU A 92 -17.33 17.02 13.89
CA LEU A 92 -16.19 16.17 13.55
C LEU A 92 -16.56 14.69 13.39
N ALA A 93 -17.84 14.32 13.55
CA ALA A 93 -18.27 12.93 13.45
C ALA A 93 -17.76 12.21 12.20
N GLY A 94 -17.18 11.02 12.40
CA GLY A 94 -16.58 10.20 11.35
C GLY A 94 -15.18 10.63 10.91
N HIS A 95 -14.64 11.78 11.37
CA HIS A 95 -13.25 12.16 11.12
C HIS A 95 -12.30 11.42 12.07
N ALA A 96 -11.17 10.93 11.51
CA ALA A 96 -10.06 10.47 12.33
C ALA A 96 -9.21 11.68 12.74
N LEU A 97 -8.84 11.78 14.03
CA LEU A 97 -8.01 12.89 14.53
C LEU A 97 -6.69 12.99 13.76
N GLY A 98 -6.04 11.87 13.46
CA GLY A 98 -4.80 11.86 12.69
C GLY A 98 -4.95 12.43 11.27
N ASN A 99 -6.13 12.30 10.64
CA ASN A 99 -6.37 12.97 9.34
C ASN A 99 -6.41 14.50 9.49
N LEU A 100 -6.98 15.00 10.59
CA LEU A 100 -7.03 16.44 10.87
C LEU A 100 -5.64 16.99 11.20
N ILE A 101 -4.86 16.25 12.00
CA ILE A 101 -3.47 16.61 12.31
C ILE A 101 -2.63 16.65 11.05
N LEU A 102 -2.73 15.62 10.19
CA LEU A 102 -2.02 15.59 8.90
C LEU A 102 -2.40 16.78 8.01
N ALA A 103 -3.69 17.07 7.89
CA ALA A 103 -4.15 18.23 7.12
C ALA A 103 -3.54 19.54 7.66
N GLY A 104 -3.52 19.72 8.98
CA GLY A 104 -2.90 20.90 9.61
C GLY A 104 -1.38 20.97 9.40
N LEU A 105 -0.67 19.83 9.43
CA LEU A 105 0.78 19.79 9.16
C LEU A 105 1.10 20.08 7.69
N ILE A 106 0.28 19.59 6.76
CA ILE A 106 0.41 19.88 5.33
C ILE A 106 0.17 21.37 5.06
N ASP A 107 -0.87 21.95 5.66
CA ASP A 107 -1.15 23.37 5.54
C ASP A 107 0.00 24.23 6.10
N ALA A 108 0.50 23.90 7.28
CA ALA A 108 1.60 24.60 7.93
C ALA A 108 2.94 24.52 7.17
N THR A 109 3.21 23.40 6.50
CA THR A 109 4.44 23.21 5.72
C THR A 109 4.31 23.66 4.26
N GLY A 110 3.09 23.78 3.75
CA GLY A 110 2.80 24.09 2.36
C GLY A 110 3.14 22.94 1.38
N ASP A 111 3.48 21.73 1.89
CA ASP A 111 3.90 20.60 1.08
C ASP A 111 3.43 19.27 1.71
N LEU A 112 2.87 18.38 0.89
CA LEU A 112 2.37 17.09 1.35
C LEU A 112 3.47 16.19 1.93
N VAL A 113 4.60 16.09 1.22
CA VAL A 113 5.70 15.19 1.62
C VAL A 113 6.33 15.70 2.93
N LEU A 114 6.52 17.01 3.05
CA LEU A 114 7.04 17.62 4.28
C LEU A 114 6.05 17.47 5.45
N GLY A 115 4.76 17.68 5.22
CA GLY A 115 3.74 17.48 6.26
C GLY A 115 3.66 16.03 6.76
N VAL A 116 3.76 15.05 5.85
CA VAL A 116 3.83 13.63 6.20
C VAL A 116 5.14 13.30 6.94
N ALA A 117 6.26 13.85 6.50
CA ALA A 117 7.56 13.66 7.18
C ALA A 117 7.56 14.25 8.61
N GLU A 118 6.92 15.41 8.80
CA GLU A 118 6.78 16.02 10.13
C GLU A 118 5.88 15.17 11.04
N ALA A 119 4.78 14.62 10.50
CA ALA A 119 3.96 13.67 11.24
C ALA A 119 4.75 12.41 11.63
N ALA A 120 5.55 11.87 10.72
CA ALA A 120 6.43 10.73 11.00
C ALA A 120 7.42 11.03 12.13
N ARG A 121 8.05 12.22 12.09
CA ARG A 121 8.96 12.70 13.16
C ARG A 121 8.25 12.78 14.51
N LEU A 122 7.07 13.37 14.56
CA LEU A 122 6.28 13.51 15.80
C LEU A 122 5.84 12.15 16.36
N LEU A 123 5.55 11.18 15.51
CA LEU A 123 5.18 9.82 15.89
C LEU A 123 6.38 8.95 16.29
N GLY A 124 7.63 9.43 16.21
CA GLY A 124 8.82 8.61 16.42
C GLY A 124 8.94 7.47 15.42
N ALA A 125 8.50 7.69 14.18
CA ALA A 125 8.40 6.66 13.15
C ALA A 125 9.76 6.04 12.81
N ARG A 126 9.78 4.72 12.64
CA ARG A 126 10.97 3.95 12.21
C ARG A 126 10.81 3.53 10.74
N GLY A 127 10.77 4.52 9.86
CA GLY A 127 10.60 4.35 8.43
C GLY A 127 9.95 5.57 7.80
N ASP A 128 10.08 5.69 6.49
CA ASP A 128 9.48 6.76 5.69
C ASP A 128 8.10 6.31 5.20
N VAL A 129 7.13 7.23 5.19
CA VAL A 129 5.85 7.05 4.51
C VAL A 129 5.74 8.14 3.45
N LEU A 130 5.63 7.73 2.20
CA LEU A 130 5.59 8.61 1.05
C LEU A 130 4.25 8.43 0.31
N PRO A 131 3.60 9.49 -0.13
CA PRO A 131 2.47 9.36 -1.04
C PRO A 131 2.96 8.81 -2.39
N ALA A 132 2.13 8.00 -3.06
CA ALA A 132 2.43 7.57 -4.42
C ALA A 132 2.50 8.76 -5.38
N THR A 133 1.70 9.79 -5.14
CA THR A 133 1.80 11.12 -5.78
C THR A 133 1.34 12.20 -4.82
N SER A 134 1.83 13.43 -5.01
CA SER A 134 1.32 14.62 -4.30
C SER A 134 0.17 15.31 -5.04
N GLU A 135 -0.18 14.83 -6.21
CA GLU A 135 -1.21 15.41 -7.06
C GLU A 135 -2.60 14.90 -6.71
N LEU A 136 -3.61 15.73 -6.93
CA LEU A 136 -5.01 15.34 -6.80
C LEU A 136 -5.39 14.42 -7.96
N VAL A 137 -5.55 13.15 -7.67
CA VAL A 137 -5.90 12.13 -8.66
C VAL A 137 -7.24 11.47 -8.34
N VAL A 138 -7.95 11.05 -9.37
CA VAL A 138 -9.16 10.24 -9.26
C VAL A 138 -8.89 8.87 -9.85
N LEU A 139 -9.16 7.81 -9.09
CA LEU A 139 -9.10 6.45 -9.57
C LEU A 139 -10.26 6.20 -10.53
N LYS A 140 -9.96 5.64 -11.68
CA LYS A 140 -10.95 5.14 -12.63
C LYS A 140 -10.69 3.68 -12.98
N ALA A 141 -11.74 2.96 -13.31
CA ALA A 141 -11.67 1.57 -13.74
C ALA A 141 -12.42 1.37 -15.04
N GLU A 142 -11.88 0.52 -15.90
CA GLU A 142 -12.61 -0.08 -17.01
C GLU A 142 -13.27 -1.37 -16.54
N SER A 143 -14.60 -1.47 -16.68
CA SER A 143 -15.40 -2.64 -16.36
C SER A 143 -16.39 -2.90 -17.49
N GLY A 144 -16.17 -3.99 -18.25
CA GLY A 144 -16.91 -4.28 -19.46
C GLY A 144 -16.77 -3.17 -20.51
N ARG A 145 -17.88 -2.46 -20.80
CA ARG A 145 -17.90 -1.32 -21.73
C ARG A 145 -18.05 0.04 -21.04
N SER A 146 -17.90 0.07 -19.73
CA SER A 146 -18.15 1.25 -18.92
C SER A 146 -16.89 1.69 -18.18
N THR A 147 -16.78 3.00 -17.94
CA THR A 147 -15.76 3.55 -17.04
C THR A 147 -16.41 3.92 -15.73
N VAL A 148 -15.85 3.39 -14.63
CA VAL A 148 -16.27 3.68 -13.26
C VAL A 148 -15.33 4.72 -12.67
N ASN A 149 -15.87 5.73 -11.97
CA ASN A 149 -15.10 6.85 -11.44
C ASN A 149 -15.15 6.86 -9.90
N GLY A 150 -14.00 7.00 -9.26
CA GLY A 150 -13.85 7.07 -7.81
C GLY A 150 -13.57 5.73 -7.17
N GLN A 151 -12.74 5.75 -6.13
CA GLN A 151 -12.25 4.56 -5.45
C GLN A 151 -13.39 3.76 -4.80
N VAL A 152 -14.35 4.43 -4.15
CA VAL A 152 -15.52 3.78 -3.53
C VAL A 152 -16.38 3.07 -4.58
N ALA A 153 -16.60 3.71 -5.73
CA ALA A 153 -17.38 3.13 -6.81
C ALA A 153 -16.65 1.94 -7.45
N VAL A 154 -15.33 2.07 -7.70
CA VAL A 154 -14.49 0.99 -8.23
C VAL A 154 -14.51 -0.21 -7.28
N LYS A 155 -14.40 0.01 -5.97
CA LYS A 155 -14.46 -1.06 -4.96
C LYS A 155 -15.79 -1.82 -4.98
N GLY A 156 -16.88 -1.17 -5.35
CA GLY A 156 -18.21 -1.78 -5.50
C GLY A 156 -18.47 -2.40 -6.88
N THR A 157 -17.46 -2.55 -7.72
CA THR A 157 -17.60 -2.99 -9.12
C THR A 157 -16.98 -4.37 -9.34
N THR A 158 -17.65 -5.19 -10.14
CA THR A 158 -17.14 -6.47 -10.63
C THR A 158 -16.50 -6.30 -12.02
N ASP A 159 -15.86 -7.34 -12.55
CA ASP A 159 -15.31 -7.38 -13.91
C ASP A 159 -14.36 -6.24 -14.25
N ILE A 160 -13.54 -5.81 -13.28
CA ILE A 160 -12.55 -4.78 -13.49
C ILE A 160 -11.43 -5.32 -14.37
N GLN A 161 -11.25 -4.71 -15.52
CA GLN A 161 -10.22 -5.08 -16.48
C GLN A 161 -8.92 -4.35 -16.20
N GLN A 162 -9.02 -3.04 -15.95
CA GLN A 162 -7.87 -2.20 -15.68
C GLN A 162 -8.29 -0.98 -14.88
N VAL A 163 -7.32 -0.43 -14.11
CA VAL A 163 -7.47 0.85 -13.40
C VAL A 163 -6.44 1.85 -13.88
N PHE A 164 -6.78 3.12 -13.80
CA PHE A 164 -5.90 4.24 -14.14
C PHE A 164 -6.27 5.48 -13.33
N LEU A 165 -5.37 6.44 -13.31
CA LEU A 165 -5.56 7.70 -12.59
C LEU A 165 -5.88 8.84 -13.55
N VAL A 166 -6.63 9.83 -13.09
CA VAL A 166 -6.90 11.07 -13.81
C VAL A 166 -6.58 12.24 -12.87
N PRO A 167 -5.65 13.13 -13.25
CA PRO A 167 -4.84 13.12 -14.47
C PRO A 167 -3.89 11.92 -14.55
N GLY A 168 -3.58 11.45 -15.76
CA GLY A 168 -2.76 10.26 -16.02
C GLY A 168 -1.26 10.52 -16.01
N ASP A 169 -0.85 11.77 -15.93
CA ASP A 169 0.53 12.25 -15.91
C ASP A 169 1.04 12.59 -14.49
N ALA A 170 0.24 12.25 -13.47
CA ALA A 170 0.65 12.41 -12.07
C ALA A 170 1.95 11.64 -11.77
N LEU A 171 2.90 12.30 -11.10
CA LEU A 171 4.22 11.76 -10.81
C LEU A 171 4.41 11.48 -9.32
N PRO A 172 5.23 10.49 -8.97
CA PRO A 172 5.60 10.23 -7.59
C PRO A 172 6.65 11.23 -7.10
N PRO A 173 6.75 11.45 -5.78
CA PRO A 173 7.87 12.19 -5.22
C PRO A 173 9.20 11.53 -5.62
N PRO A 174 10.25 12.31 -5.99
CA PRO A 174 11.55 11.77 -6.41
C PRO A 174 12.15 10.78 -5.39
N LEU A 175 11.93 11.02 -4.09
CA LEU A 175 12.39 10.13 -3.03
C LEU A 175 11.75 8.73 -3.12
N ALA A 176 10.49 8.62 -3.56
CA ALA A 176 9.84 7.31 -3.74
C ALA A 176 10.55 6.47 -4.82
N LEU A 177 10.87 7.08 -5.96
CA LEU A 177 11.63 6.43 -7.03
C LEU A 177 13.04 6.04 -6.58
N GLU A 178 13.71 6.91 -5.82
CA GLU A 178 15.03 6.62 -5.26
C GLU A 178 14.99 5.42 -4.30
N ARG A 179 13.99 5.36 -3.41
CA ARG A 179 13.82 4.24 -2.47
C ARG A 179 13.54 2.93 -3.20
N ILE A 180 12.68 2.94 -4.21
CA ILE A 180 12.39 1.76 -5.06
C ILE A 180 13.67 1.28 -5.76
N ALA A 181 14.43 2.19 -6.36
CA ALA A 181 15.65 1.84 -7.08
C ALA A 181 16.76 1.24 -6.20
N ARG A 182 16.80 1.60 -4.91
CA ARG A 182 17.79 1.16 -3.93
C ARG A 182 17.31 0.04 -3.01
N ALA A 183 16.10 -0.44 -3.16
CA ALA A 183 15.57 -1.51 -2.34
C ALA A 183 16.31 -2.84 -2.55
N ASP A 184 16.44 -3.62 -1.47
CA ASP A 184 16.80 -5.04 -1.53
C ASP A 184 15.55 -5.90 -1.73
N GLN A 185 14.40 -5.44 -1.19
CA GLN A 185 13.11 -6.12 -1.33
C GLN A 185 12.00 -5.09 -1.54
N ILE A 186 11.16 -5.34 -2.53
CA ILE A 186 9.93 -4.60 -2.78
C ILE A 186 8.77 -5.54 -2.47
N VAL A 187 7.88 -5.12 -1.56
CA VAL A 187 6.70 -5.87 -1.18
C VAL A 187 5.47 -5.15 -1.70
N ILE A 188 4.72 -5.81 -2.58
CA ILE A 188 3.49 -5.31 -3.17
C ILE A 188 2.31 -5.94 -2.44
N GLY A 189 1.43 -5.10 -1.86
CA GLY A 189 0.31 -5.57 -1.05
C GLY A 189 0.70 -6.02 0.37
N PRO A 190 -0.19 -6.79 1.06
CA PRO A 190 -1.55 -7.11 0.65
C PRO A 190 -2.47 -5.88 0.61
N GLY A 191 -3.73 -6.08 0.21
CA GLY A 191 -4.76 -5.05 0.17
C GLY A 191 -5.61 -5.16 -1.08
N SER A 192 -6.66 -4.35 -1.15
CA SER A 192 -7.54 -4.29 -2.32
C SER A 192 -6.72 -4.17 -3.59
N LEU A 193 -6.89 -5.15 -4.49
CA LEU A 193 -6.04 -5.28 -5.67
C LEU A 193 -6.11 -4.03 -6.56
N PHE A 194 -7.33 -3.62 -6.93
CA PHE A 194 -7.51 -2.50 -7.85
C PHE A 194 -7.53 -1.15 -7.13
N THR A 195 -8.13 -1.08 -5.95
CA THR A 195 -8.37 0.20 -5.27
C THR A 195 -7.25 0.63 -4.32
N SER A 196 -6.28 -0.25 -4.02
CA SER A 196 -5.12 0.09 -3.18
C SER A 196 -3.80 -0.22 -3.87
N VAL A 197 -3.57 -1.48 -4.25
CA VAL A 197 -2.29 -1.93 -4.82
C VAL A 197 -2.07 -1.31 -6.19
N LEU A 198 -2.99 -1.57 -7.13
CA LEU A 198 -2.87 -1.07 -8.49
C LEU A 198 -3.08 0.44 -8.58
N ALA A 199 -3.88 1.03 -7.68
CA ALA A 199 -4.00 2.48 -7.58
C ALA A 199 -2.68 3.18 -7.21
N ALA A 200 -1.83 2.55 -6.38
CA ALA A 200 -0.49 3.09 -6.09
C ALA A 200 0.45 2.94 -7.28
N VAL A 201 0.41 1.77 -7.95
CA VAL A 201 1.28 1.46 -9.09
C VAL A 201 0.90 2.22 -10.36
N ALA A 202 -0.37 2.61 -10.49
CA ALA A 202 -0.87 3.39 -11.63
C ALA A 202 -0.33 4.83 -11.70
N VAL A 203 0.36 5.30 -10.66
CA VAL A 203 1.10 6.58 -10.72
C VAL A 203 2.31 6.41 -11.66
N GLY A 204 2.46 7.36 -12.59
CA GLY A 204 3.48 7.31 -13.64
C GLY A 204 4.90 7.10 -13.10
N GLY A 205 5.64 6.14 -13.66
CA GLY A 205 7.03 5.84 -13.30
C GLY A 205 7.20 4.84 -12.14
N ILE A 206 6.16 4.52 -11.33
CA ILE A 206 6.31 3.55 -10.23
C ILE A 206 6.50 2.13 -10.79
N ALA A 207 5.66 1.70 -11.73
CA ALA A 207 5.79 0.37 -12.35
C ALA A 207 7.16 0.20 -13.04
N GLU A 208 7.60 1.21 -13.77
CA GLU A 208 8.92 1.24 -14.42
C GLU A 208 10.08 1.18 -13.42
N ALA A 209 9.95 1.90 -12.30
CA ALA A 209 10.96 1.88 -11.24
C ALA A 209 11.04 0.49 -10.59
N VAL A 210 9.90 -0.16 -10.32
CA VAL A 210 9.84 -1.55 -9.82
C VAL A 210 10.47 -2.51 -10.82
N ALA A 211 10.12 -2.42 -12.11
CA ALA A 211 10.65 -3.29 -13.15
C ALA A 211 12.17 -3.12 -13.36
N SER A 212 12.68 -1.90 -13.20
CA SER A 212 14.09 -1.57 -13.35
C SER A 212 14.93 -1.85 -12.09
N SER A 213 14.28 -2.09 -10.95
CA SER A 213 14.95 -2.36 -9.67
C SER A 213 15.64 -3.72 -9.69
N LYS A 214 16.74 -3.83 -8.91
CA LYS A 214 17.41 -5.11 -8.62
C LYS A 214 16.82 -5.83 -7.40
N ALA A 215 15.86 -5.23 -6.74
CA ALA A 215 15.20 -5.78 -5.58
C ALA A 215 14.49 -7.10 -5.92
N GLN A 216 14.36 -7.97 -4.92
CA GLN A 216 13.41 -9.06 -4.97
C GLN A 216 11.99 -8.47 -4.85
N VAL A 217 11.15 -8.67 -5.87
CA VAL A 217 9.77 -8.18 -5.89
C VAL A 217 8.83 -9.30 -5.43
N VAL A 218 8.19 -9.10 -4.28
CA VAL A 218 7.30 -10.06 -3.64
C VAL A 218 5.88 -9.53 -3.67
N TYR A 219 4.95 -10.30 -4.21
CA TYR A 219 3.52 -10.03 -4.05
C TYR A 219 2.97 -10.78 -2.84
N VAL A 220 2.32 -10.08 -1.94
CA VAL A 220 1.58 -10.69 -0.82
C VAL A 220 0.11 -10.70 -1.18
N CYS A 221 -0.41 -11.91 -1.42
CA CYS A 221 -1.80 -12.09 -1.82
C CYS A 221 -2.76 -11.84 -0.64
N ASN A 222 -3.97 -11.44 -0.93
CA ASN A 222 -5.03 -11.31 0.08
C ASN A 222 -5.36 -12.69 0.65
N LEU A 223 -5.82 -12.73 1.91
CA LEU A 223 -6.26 -13.98 2.55
C LEU A 223 -7.56 -14.51 1.93
N HIS A 224 -8.38 -13.62 1.40
CA HIS A 224 -9.66 -13.89 0.77
C HIS A 224 -9.89 -12.96 -0.41
N PRO A 225 -10.65 -13.38 -1.44
CA PRO A 225 -11.14 -12.44 -2.46
C PRO A 225 -11.94 -11.31 -1.80
N GLU A 226 -11.78 -10.08 -2.29
CA GLU A 226 -12.60 -8.95 -1.86
C GLU A 226 -13.85 -8.84 -2.74
N VAL A 227 -15.02 -8.97 -2.10
CA VAL A 227 -16.32 -8.91 -2.78
C VAL A 227 -16.80 -7.45 -2.81
N PRO A 228 -17.25 -6.96 -3.98
CA PRO A 228 -17.32 -7.62 -5.28
C PRO A 228 -16.04 -7.48 -6.14
N GLU A 229 -15.06 -6.66 -5.73
CA GLU A 229 -13.90 -6.20 -6.49
C GLU A 229 -13.10 -7.35 -7.15
N THR A 230 -12.84 -8.43 -6.38
CA THR A 230 -12.10 -9.61 -6.84
C THR A 230 -12.86 -10.90 -6.54
N GLU A 231 -14.20 -10.85 -6.62
CA GLU A 231 -15.02 -12.03 -6.41
C GLU A 231 -14.68 -13.13 -7.43
N GLY A 232 -14.37 -14.32 -6.92
CA GLY A 232 -13.99 -15.47 -7.75
C GLY A 232 -12.53 -15.49 -8.21
N PHE A 233 -11.73 -14.47 -7.90
CA PHE A 233 -10.30 -14.46 -8.25
C PHE A 233 -9.51 -15.49 -7.46
N ASP A 234 -8.55 -16.11 -8.14
CA ASP A 234 -7.46 -16.86 -7.54
C ASP A 234 -6.12 -16.07 -7.61
N VAL A 235 -5.02 -16.66 -7.15
CA VAL A 235 -3.70 -15.99 -7.21
C VAL A 235 -3.28 -15.72 -8.66
N SER A 236 -3.64 -16.61 -9.61
CA SER A 236 -3.30 -16.39 -11.02
C SER A 236 -4.03 -15.19 -11.63
N ASP A 237 -5.26 -14.91 -11.20
CA ASP A 237 -6.02 -13.74 -11.64
C ASP A 237 -5.41 -12.44 -11.10
N HIS A 238 -4.95 -12.47 -9.84
CA HIS A 238 -4.21 -11.34 -9.25
C HIS A 238 -2.93 -11.05 -10.03
N LEU A 239 -2.16 -12.09 -10.37
CA LEU A 239 -0.93 -11.95 -11.18
C LEU A 239 -1.23 -11.43 -12.58
N ALA A 240 -2.31 -11.88 -13.20
CA ALA A 240 -2.75 -11.39 -14.51
C ALA A 240 -3.13 -9.90 -14.44
N ALA A 241 -3.80 -9.47 -13.37
CA ALA A 241 -4.12 -8.06 -13.16
C ALA A 241 -2.87 -7.21 -12.95
N LEU A 242 -1.90 -7.66 -12.14
CA LEU A 242 -0.61 -6.99 -11.97
C LEU A 242 0.14 -6.86 -13.30
N ALA A 243 0.20 -7.93 -14.09
CA ALA A 243 0.86 -7.93 -15.40
C ALA A 243 0.23 -6.94 -16.39
N ARG A 244 -1.12 -6.80 -16.39
CA ARG A 244 -1.82 -5.79 -17.21
C ARG A 244 -1.43 -4.36 -16.84
N HIS A 245 -0.96 -4.13 -15.62
CA HIS A 245 -0.45 -2.84 -15.13
C HIS A 245 1.08 -2.76 -15.16
N ASN A 246 1.75 -3.58 -15.97
CA ASN A 246 3.20 -3.61 -16.14
C ASN A 246 3.98 -3.95 -14.85
N VAL A 247 3.36 -4.65 -13.90
CA VAL A 247 4.01 -5.13 -12.69
C VAL A 247 4.36 -6.60 -12.81
N SER A 248 5.64 -6.90 -12.75
CA SER A 248 6.18 -8.25 -12.67
C SER A 248 6.70 -8.52 -11.26
N VAL A 249 6.42 -9.69 -10.72
CA VAL A 249 6.88 -10.13 -9.41
C VAL A 249 7.76 -11.37 -9.53
N ASP A 250 8.72 -11.52 -8.63
CA ASP A 250 9.62 -12.68 -8.62
C ASP A 250 8.98 -13.89 -7.92
N LEU A 251 8.08 -13.64 -6.96
CA LEU A 251 7.35 -14.66 -6.24
C LEU A 251 6.10 -14.11 -5.54
N VAL A 252 5.22 -15.03 -5.14
CA VAL A 252 4.01 -14.73 -4.35
C VAL A 252 4.10 -15.37 -2.97
N LEU A 253 3.71 -14.63 -1.93
CA LEU A 253 3.33 -15.19 -0.63
C LEU A 253 1.82 -15.30 -0.55
N CYS A 254 1.32 -16.48 -0.20
CA CYS A 254 -0.12 -16.73 -0.06
C CYS A 254 -0.39 -17.66 1.14
N ASP A 255 -1.62 -17.67 1.64
CA ASP A 255 -2.14 -18.57 2.67
C ASP A 255 -3.39 -19.26 2.08
N SER A 256 -3.18 -20.33 1.30
CA SER A 256 -4.25 -21.02 0.55
C SER A 256 -5.24 -21.75 1.47
N ILE A 257 -4.82 -22.08 2.70
CA ILE A 257 -5.66 -22.77 3.68
C ILE A 257 -6.89 -21.91 4.06
N ARG A 258 -6.82 -20.59 3.85
CA ARG A 258 -7.85 -19.64 4.24
C ARG A 258 -8.82 -19.22 3.13
N GLY A 259 -8.66 -19.74 1.92
CA GLY A 259 -9.67 -19.59 0.87
C GLY A 259 -9.25 -18.91 -0.42
N MET A 260 -7.99 -18.52 -0.55
CA MET A 260 -7.45 -18.05 -1.82
C MET A 260 -6.87 -19.25 -2.59
N ASN A 261 -7.52 -19.67 -3.65
CA ASN A 261 -6.97 -20.68 -4.55
C ASN A 261 -5.73 -20.16 -5.27
N ILE A 262 -4.78 -21.05 -5.58
CA ILE A 262 -3.53 -20.61 -6.22
C ILE A 262 -3.70 -20.51 -7.73
N GLY A 263 -4.45 -21.40 -8.37
CA GLY A 263 -4.54 -21.45 -9.82
C GLY A 263 -3.23 -21.90 -10.49
N THR A 264 -3.06 -21.51 -11.77
CA THR A 264 -1.82 -21.80 -12.51
C THR A 264 -0.97 -20.52 -12.60
N THR A 265 0.14 -20.50 -11.89
CA THR A 265 1.03 -19.33 -11.82
C THR A 265 2.30 -19.54 -12.63
N GLY A 266 2.78 -18.48 -13.29
CA GLY A 266 4.07 -18.47 -13.99
C GLY A 266 5.26 -18.13 -13.09
N VAL A 267 5.03 -17.87 -11.80
CA VAL A 267 6.04 -17.49 -10.81
C VAL A 267 5.94 -18.41 -9.59
N PRO A 268 7.01 -18.58 -8.80
CA PRO A 268 6.97 -19.35 -7.57
C PRO A 268 5.93 -18.82 -6.59
N VAL A 269 5.19 -19.73 -5.96
CA VAL A 269 4.25 -19.42 -4.88
C VAL A 269 4.73 -20.08 -3.60
N HIS A 270 4.95 -19.28 -2.57
CA HIS A 270 5.23 -19.74 -1.22
C HIS A 270 3.92 -19.75 -0.43
N ASP A 271 3.33 -20.91 -0.30
CA ASP A 271 2.11 -21.14 0.46
C ASP A 271 2.47 -21.38 1.93
N VAL A 272 2.22 -20.39 2.76
CA VAL A 272 2.60 -20.40 4.18
C VAL A 272 1.52 -19.76 5.04
N PRO A 273 1.38 -20.16 6.32
CA PRO A 273 0.41 -19.54 7.22
C PRO A 273 0.73 -18.06 7.46
N LEU A 274 -0.13 -17.17 6.96
CA LEU A 274 0.01 -15.71 7.12
C LEU A 274 -1.07 -15.10 8.01
N THR A 275 -2.12 -15.83 8.30
CA THR A 275 -3.31 -15.37 9.03
C THR A 275 -3.00 -15.06 10.49
N GLY A 276 -3.51 -13.92 10.99
CA GLY A 276 -3.47 -13.54 12.40
C GLY A 276 -4.54 -14.23 13.26
N GLU A 277 -4.78 -13.71 14.46
CA GLU A 277 -5.89 -14.12 15.32
C GLU A 277 -7.24 -13.84 14.65
N ASN A 278 -7.37 -12.66 14.03
CA ASN A 278 -8.46 -12.38 13.13
C ASN A 278 -8.17 -13.02 11.76
N ALA A 279 -9.05 -13.93 11.34
CA ALA A 279 -8.93 -14.68 10.08
C ALA A 279 -8.90 -13.78 8.82
N LEU A 280 -9.35 -12.54 8.92
CA LEU A 280 -9.39 -11.57 7.81
C LEU A 280 -8.13 -10.70 7.71
N VAL A 281 -7.19 -10.85 8.65
CA VAL A 281 -6.02 -9.96 8.74
C VAL A 281 -4.73 -10.77 8.81
N HIS A 282 -3.75 -10.39 8.01
CA HIS A 282 -2.41 -10.97 8.07
C HIS A 282 -1.74 -10.69 9.43
N SER A 283 -1.02 -11.67 9.94
CA SER A 283 -0.17 -11.52 11.12
C SER A 283 1.13 -10.80 10.76
N PRO A 284 1.44 -9.63 11.33
CA PRO A 284 2.72 -8.97 11.06
C PRO A 284 3.93 -9.83 11.44
N ALA A 285 3.82 -10.69 12.46
CA ALA A 285 4.89 -11.57 12.88
C ALA A 285 5.15 -12.69 11.87
N LYS A 286 4.09 -13.38 11.41
CA LYS A 286 4.21 -14.44 10.40
C LYS A 286 4.68 -13.88 9.06
N LEU A 287 4.13 -12.74 8.65
CA LEU A 287 4.53 -12.06 7.43
C LEU A 287 6.00 -11.63 7.48
N ALA A 288 6.47 -11.09 8.62
CA ALA A 288 7.88 -10.76 8.82
C ALA A 288 8.79 -11.98 8.68
N GLN A 289 8.42 -13.10 9.28
CA GLN A 289 9.17 -14.35 9.17
C GLN A 289 9.25 -14.83 7.71
N ALA A 290 8.12 -14.84 7.00
CA ALA A 290 8.07 -15.25 5.60
C ALA A 290 8.93 -14.32 4.72
N LEU A 291 8.73 -12.99 4.80
CA LEU A 291 9.46 -12.01 3.98
C LEU A 291 10.98 -12.01 4.27
N SER A 292 11.38 -12.04 5.55
CA SER A 292 12.81 -12.07 5.90
C SER A 292 13.48 -13.37 5.49
N GLY A 293 12.77 -14.49 5.54
CA GLY A 293 13.26 -15.79 5.07
C GLY A 293 13.57 -15.86 3.58
N LEU A 294 12.91 -15.02 2.76
CA LEU A 294 13.18 -14.92 1.32
C LEU A 294 14.49 -14.19 0.98
N LEU A 295 15.01 -13.47 1.94
CA LEU A 295 16.26 -12.72 1.80
C LEU A 295 17.50 -13.50 2.32
N ALA A 296 17.32 -14.69 2.89
CA ALA A 296 18.37 -15.51 3.50
C ALA A 296 19.26 -16.26 2.49
#